data_68f2b8594249d658023788b5f5a62d7d
#
_entry.id   68f2b8594249d658023788b5f5a62d7d
#
_cell.length_a   1.000
_cell.length_b   1.000
_cell.length_c   1.000
_cell.angle_alpha   90.00
_cell.angle_beta   90.00
_cell.angle_gamma   90.00
#
_symmetry.space_group_name_H-M   'P 1'
#
loop_
_entity.id
_entity.type
_entity.pdbx_description
1 polymer ?
#
loop_
_entity_poly.entity_id
_entity_poly.type
_entity_poly.pdbx_seq_one_letter_code
_entity_poly.pdbx_strand_id
1 'polypeptide(L)'
;MDERKVKRIYHPPAVPAADLFKGGKERRVAAYARVSTDSDEQMGSVAAQKDYFEKLIQKRPDWVLVDIYADEGISGTSLNRREAFNRMIADALAGKIDLIITKSLSRFARNTVDTLNTIRKLKIEGVGVYFEKEDINTLDSKGEFLITLMSSLAEEESRSISENVKWGHRKRFADGKYYVAYKNFLGYSKGFVVDENQAKIIRMIYRAYLCGLTPQIIAKKLTLAGIPTPAGFPVWQRL
;
A
#
# COMPACT_ATOMS: atom_id res chain seq x y z
N MET A 1 -17.03 -19.80 -47.05
CA MET A 1 -17.84 -20.19 -45.85
C MET A 1 -16.85 -20.49 -44.75
N ASP A 2 -16.68 -19.53 -43.88
CA ASP A 2 -15.65 -19.55 -42.82
C ASP A 2 -16.33 -19.99 -41.52
N GLU A 3 -16.06 -21.24 -41.10
CA GLU A 3 -16.59 -21.80 -39.88
C GLU A 3 -15.83 -21.20 -38.70
N ARG A 4 -16.41 -20.20 -38.07
CA ARG A 4 -15.95 -19.66 -36.75
C ARG A 4 -16.06 -20.75 -35.71
N LYS A 5 -14.94 -21.36 -35.32
CA LYS A 5 -14.83 -22.25 -34.17
C LYS A 5 -15.13 -21.44 -32.90
N VAL A 6 -16.33 -21.58 -32.37
CA VAL A 6 -16.72 -21.08 -31.07
C VAL A 6 -15.88 -21.84 -30.03
N LYS A 7 -14.89 -21.16 -29.40
CA LYS A 7 -14.19 -21.69 -28.23
C LYS A 7 -15.23 -21.85 -27.10
N ARG A 8 -15.61 -23.07 -26.79
CA ARG A 8 -16.39 -23.34 -25.58
C ARG A 8 -15.52 -22.94 -24.37
N ILE A 9 -15.94 -21.88 -23.68
CA ILE A 9 -15.37 -21.52 -22.38
C ILE A 9 -15.86 -22.61 -21.42
N TYR A 10 -14.92 -23.40 -20.89
CA TYR A 10 -15.23 -24.39 -19.85
C TYR A 10 -15.59 -23.62 -18.57
N HIS A 11 -16.87 -23.64 -18.22
CA HIS A 11 -17.32 -23.26 -16.89
C HIS A 11 -17.31 -24.54 -16.05
N PRO A 12 -16.42 -24.66 -15.05
CA PRO A 12 -16.52 -25.80 -14.13
C PRO A 12 -17.91 -25.78 -13.49
N PRO A 13 -18.55 -26.94 -13.31
CA PRO A 13 -19.86 -26.99 -12.68
C PRO A 13 -19.78 -26.30 -11.32
N ALA A 14 -20.77 -25.44 -11.02
CA ALA A 14 -20.87 -24.79 -9.72
C ALA A 14 -21.02 -25.94 -8.68
N VAL A 15 -19.97 -26.14 -7.88
CA VAL A 15 -20.02 -27.11 -6.77
C VAL A 15 -21.04 -26.56 -5.79
N PRO A 16 -22.12 -27.29 -5.45
CA PRO A 16 -23.07 -26.83 -4.47
C PRO A 16 -22.39 -26.49 -3.17
N ALA A 17 -22.73 -25.35 -2.56
CA ALA A 17 -22.08 -24.88 -1.32
C ALA A 17 -22.08 -25.96 -0.21
N ALA A 18 -23.06 -26.87 -0.21
CA ALA A 18 -23.14 -28.03 0.71
C ALA A 18 -22.03 -29.09 0.47
N ASP A 19 -21.49 -29.20 -0.74
CA ASP A 19 -20.44 -30.19 -1.06
C ASP A 19 -19.00 -29.63 -0.83
N LEU A 20 -18.86 -28.31 -0.73
CA LEU A 20 -17.62 -27.67 -0.27
C LEU A 20 -17.32 -27.96 1.21
N PHE A 21 -18.30 -28.49 1.96
CA PHE A 21 -18.21 -28.71 3.41
C PHE A 21 -18.21 -30.21 3.80
N LYS A 22 -18.30 -31.13 2.84
CA LYS A 22 -18.19 -32.56 3.10
C LYS A 22 -16.75 -33.05 2.93
N GLY A 23 -16.02 -33.11 4.03
CA GLY A 23 -14.64 -33.63 4.10
C GLY A 23 -13.54 -32.56 3.99
N GLY A 24 -13.85 -31.32 4.35
CA GLY A 24 -12.91 -30.19 4.31
C GLY A 24 -11.86 -30.32 5.39
N LYS A 25 -10.58 -30.17 4.99
CA LYS A 25 -9.45 -29.90 5.85
C LYS A 25 -9.83 -28.81 6.86
N GLU A 26 -9.54 -29.04 8.15
CA GLU A 26 -9.70 -28.05 9.21
C GLU A 26 -9.06 -26.73 8.78
N ARG A 27 -9.80 -25.64 8.89
CA ARG A 27 -9.32 -24.29 8.56
C ARG A 27 -8.63 -23.67 9.76
N ARG A 28 -7.42 -23.26 9.60
CA ARG A 28 -6.66 -22.53 10.60
C ARG A 28 -7.09 -21.05 10.59
N VAL A 29 -7.78 -20.64 11.64
CA VAL A 29 -8.44 -19.35 11.73
C VAL A 29 -7.72 -18.46 12.73
N ALA A 30 -7.43 -17.23 12.34
CA ALA A 30 -6.95 -16.18 13.23
C ALA A 30 -7.99 -15.07 13.35
N ALA A 31 -8.09 -14.44 14.52
CA ALA A 31 -8.91 -13.26 14.70
C ALA A 31 -8.05 -12.01 14.83
N TYR A 32 -8.54 -10.89 14.27
CA TYR A 32 -7.92 -9.59 14.46
C TYR A 32 -8.85 -8.62 15.19
N ALA A 33 -8.38 -8.11 16.31
CA ALA A 33 -9.06 -7.13 17.14
C ALA A 33 -8.29 -5.80 17.15
N ARG A 34 -9.02 -4.68 17.03
CA ARG A 34 -8.48 -3.34 17.24
C ARG A 34 -9.37 -2.58 18.21
N VAL A 35 -8.84 -2.26 19.38
CA VAL A 35 -9.53 -1.52 20.43
C VAL A 35 -9.19 -0.04 20.30
N SER A 36 -10.22 0.84 20.28
CA SER A 36 -10.03 2.29 20.41
C SER A 36 -10.11 2.69 21.88
N THR A 37 -9.32 3.67 22.29
CA THR A 37 -9.37 4.24 23.65
C THR A 37 -10.61 5.12 23.89
N ASP A 38 -11.37 5.46 22.84
CA ASP A 38 -12.62 6.20 22.94
C ASP A 38 -13.79 5.27 23.30
N SER A 39 -14.41 5.56 24.40
CA SER A 39 -15.26 4.73 25.25
C SER A 39 -16.70 4.50 24.78
N ASP A 40 -17.05 4.57 23.49
CA ASP A 40 -18.45 4.52 23.06
C ASP A 40 -18.96 3.16 22.53
N GLU A 41 -18.17 2.09 22.55
CA GLU A 41 -18.67 0.76 22.20
C GLU A 41 -18.59 -0.18 23.42
N GLN A 42 -19.70 -0.77 23.78
CA GLN A 42 -19.90 -1.69 24.93
C GLN A 42 -19.01 -2.97 24.91
N MET A 43 -18.10 -3.12 23.95
CA MET A 43 -17.08 -4.17 23.86
C MET A 43 -15.66 -3.59 23.92
N GLY A 44 -15.44 -2.58 24.77
CA GLY A 44 -14.21 -1.77 24.78
C GLY A 44 -12.95 -2.44 25.32
N SER A 45 -12.99 -3.66 25.84
CA SER A 45 -11.77 -4.33 26.31
C SER A 45 -11.25 -5.39 25.34
N VAL A 46 -9.93 -5.50 25.21
CA VAL A 46 -9.26 -6.58 24.44
C VAL A 46 -9.74 -7.95 24.90
N ALA A 47 -9.96 -8.13 26.21
CA ALA A 47 -10.42 -9.39 26.78
C ALA A 47 -11.82 -9.78 26.30
N ALA A 48 -12.76 -8.83 26.25
CA ALA A 48 -14.11 -9.10 25.75
C ALA A 48 -14.13 -9.45 24.25
N GLN A 49 -13.29 -8.80 23.44
CA GLN A 49 -13.17 -9.13 22.03
C GLN A 49 -12.51 -10.50 21.81
N LYS A 50 -11.53 -10.88 22.62
CA LYS A 50 -10.93 -12.22 22.61
C LYS A 50 -11.97 -13.30 22.91
N ASP A 51 -12.68 -13.18 24.03
CA ASP A 51 -13.76 -14.10 24.42
C ASP A 51 -14.83 -14.21 23.32
N TYR A 52 -15.18 -13.09 22.69
CA TYR A 52 -16.13 -13.09 21.58
C TYR A 52 -15.64 -13.91 20.37
N PHE A 53 -14.40 -13.68 19.92
CA PHE A 53 -13.85 -14.41 18.77
C PHE A 53 -13.61 -15.88 19.09
N GLU A 54 -13.17 -16.23 20.29
CA GLU A 54 -13.06 -17.62 20.73
C GLU A 54 -14.41 -18.34 20.62
N LYS A 55 -15.46 -17.76 21.17
CA LYS A 55 -16.82 -18.32 21.10
C LYS A 55 -17.35 -18.41 19.67
N LEU A 56 -17.03 -17.42 18.83
CA LEU A 56 -17.44 -17.41 17.43
C LEU A 56 -16.78 -18.56 16.65
N ILE A 57 -15.49 -18.78 16.85
CA ILE A 57 -14.72 -19.83 16.17
C ILE A 57 -15.13 -21.20 16.68
N GLN A 58 -15.31 -21.37 17.99
CA GLN A 58 -15.76 -22.64 18.60
C GLN A 58 -17.13 -23.13 18.11
N LYS A 59 -17.99 -22.24 17.63
CA LYS A 59 -19.28 -22.61 17.02
C LYS A 59 -19.15 -23.32 15.66
N ARG A 60 -17.98 -23.29 15.05
CA ARG A 60 -17.70 -23.88 13.75
C ARG A 60 -16.76 -25.08 13.92
N PRO A 61 -17.26 -26.32 13.71
CA PRO A 61 -16.47 -27.53 13.94
C PRO A 61 -15.30 -27.71 12.95
N ASP A 62 -15.34 -27.00 11.82
CA ASP A 62 -14.32 -26.99 10.78
C ASP A 62 -13.26 -25.90 10.97
N TRP A 63 -13.32 -25.13 12.08
CA TRP A 63 -12.39 -24.05 12.36
C TRP A 63 -11.50 -24.36 13.56
N VAL A 64 -10.19 -24.17 13.39
CA VAL A 64 -9.19 -24.30 14.46
C VAL A 64 -8.60 -22.93 14.71
N LEU A 65 -8.75 -22.42 15.92
CA LEU A 65 -8.15 -21.14 16.34
C LEU A 65 -6.63 -21.26 16.38
N VAL A 66 -5.95 -20.39 15.63
CA VAL A 66 -4.47 -20.26 15.65
C VAL A 66 -4.04 -19.27 16.71
N ASP A 67 -4.51 -18.02 16.62
CA ASP A 67 -4.20 -16.95 17.58
C ASP A 67 -5.23 -15.81 17.43
N ILE A 68 -5.28 -14.93 18.46
CA ILE A 68 -6.04 -13.69 18.41
C ILE A 68 -5.08 -12.52 18.52
N TYR A 69 -4.89 -11.84 17.40
CA TYR A 69 -4.02 -10.69 17.27
C TYR A 69 -4.76 -9.42 17.65
N ALA A 70 -4.26 -8.70 18.64
CA ALA A 70 -4.91 -7.49 19.14
C ALA A 70 -3.94 -6.31 19.16
N ASP A 71 -4.32 -5.20 18.53
CA ASP A 71 -3.64 -3.91 18.64
C ASP A 71 -4.49 -2.93 19.43
N GLU A 72 -3.88 -2.28 20.43
CA GLU A 72 -4.51 -1.19 21.17
C GLU A 72 -4.36 0.12 20.39
N GLY A 73 -5.49 0.76 20.08
CA GLY A 73 -5.50 2.05 19.41
C GLY A 73 -5.18 3.16 20.38
N ILE A 74 -3.99 3.75 20.29
CA ILE A 74 -3.67 5.00 21.01
C ILE A 74 -4.08 6.17 20.10
N SER A 75 -4.69 7.22 20.73
CA SER A 75 -5.17 8.42 20.06
C SER A 75 -4.10 9.15 19.23
N GLY A 76 -4.43 9.49 18.04
CA GLY A 76 -4.10 10.68 17.23
C GLY A 76 -2.68 11.03 16.85
N THR A 77 -1.63 10.68 17.54
CA THR A 77 -0.28 11.26 17.29
C THR A 77 0.91 10.31 17.31
N SER A 78 0.75 9.05 17.67
CA SER A 78 1.86 8.11 17.57
C SER A 78 1.75 7.28 16.29
N LEU A 79 2.86 7.17 15.56
CA LEU A 79 3.14 6.22 14.48
C LEU A 79 3.04 4.78 15.03
N ASN A 80 1.89 4.40 15.56
CA ASN A 80 1.69 3.10 16.17
C ASN A 80 1.85 2.02 15.12
N ARG A 81 2.96 1.34 15.26
CA ARG A 81 3.26 0.11 14.57
C ARG A 81 2.16 -0.86 14.97
N ARG A 82 1.29 -1.23 14.04
CA ARG A 82 0.32 -2.33 14.22
C ARG A 82 1.10 -3.64 14.30
N GLU A 83 1.77 -3.87 15.41
CA GLU A 83 2.71 -4.99 15.55
C GLU A 83 1.97 -6.33 15.50
N ALA A 84 0.81 -6.41 16.16
CA ALA A 84 -0.02 -7.61 16.10
C ALA A 84 -0.58 -7.85 14.70
N PHE A 85 -1.05 -6.81 14.02
CA PHE A 85 -1.49 -6.92 12.64
C PHE A 85 -0.39 -7.39 11.69
N ASN A 86 0.80 -6.78 11.78
CA ASN A 86 1.93 -7.14 10.93
C ASN A 86 2.38 -8.58 11.19
N ARG A 87 2.40 -9.01 12.46
CA ARG A 87 2.69 -10.40 12.84
C ARG A 87 1.65 -11.36 12.25
N MET A 88 0.36 -11.03 12.35
CA MET A 88 -0.71 -11.81 11.76
C MET A 88 -0.54 -11.96 10.23
N ILE A 89 -0.26 -10.87 9.53
CA ILE A 89 -0.03 -10.92 8.07
C ILE A 89 1.20 -11.78 7.74
N ALA A 90 2.29 -11.66 8.49
CA ALA A 90 3.48 -12.49 8.30
C ALA A 90 3.18 -14.00 8.52
N ASP A 91 2.42 -14.34 9.55
CA ASP A 91 2.02 -15.71 9.84
C ASP A 91 1.05 -16.26 8.76
N ALA A 92 0.16 -15.42 8.24
CA ALA A 92 -0.72 -15.78 7.13
C ALA A 92 0.05 -16.07 5.83
N LEU A 93 1.00 -15.19 5.47
CA LEU A 93 1.87 -15.38 4.31
C LEU A 93 2.84 -16.55 4.47
N ALA A 94 3.19 -16.91 5.70
CA ALA A 94 3.96 -18.13 6.01
C ALA A 94 3.11 -19.42 5.97
N GLY A 95 1.84 -19.32 5.57
CA GLY A 95 0.94 -20.46 5.43
C GLY A 95 0.49 -21.07 6.77
N LYS A 96 0.51 -20.31 7.87
CA LYS A 96 0.02 -20.76 9.18
C LYS A 96 -1.47 -20.50 9.39
N ILE A 97 -2.07 -19.61 8.59
CA ILE A 97 -3.44 -19.12 8.70
C ILE A 97 -4.13 -19.30 7.35
N ASP A 98 -5.32 -19.85 7.34
CA ASP A 98 -6.15 -20.02 6.15
C ASP A 98 -7.27 -18.97 6.06
N LEU A 99 -7.71 -18.44 7.22
CA LEU A 99 -8.77 -17.44 7.31
C LEU A 99 -8.47 -16.45 8.44
N ILE A 100 -8.60 -15.17 8.14
CA ILE A 100 -8.55 -14.08 9.13
C ILE A 100 -9.98 -13.58 9.35
N ILE A 101 -10.41 -13.46 10.61
CA ILE A 101 -11.70 -12.87 10.97
C ILE A 101 -11.47 -11.52 11.64
N THR A 102 -12.24 -10.54 11.27
CA THR A 102 -12.25 -9.22 11.92
C THR A 102 -13.66 -8.66 11.98
N LYS A 103 -13.92 -7.82 12.96
CA LYS A 103 -15.26 -7.24 13.19
C LYS A 103 -15.80 -6.47 12.00
N SER A 104 -14.94 -5.71 11.32
CA SER A 104 -15.32 -4.88 10.18
C SER A 104 -14.13 -4.49 9.32
N LEU A 105 -14.41 -4.07 8.08
CA LEU A 105 -13.42 -3.51 7.18
C LEU A 105 -12.68 -2.30 7.81
N SER A 106 -13.38 -1.44 8.53
CA SER A 106 -12.79 -0.25 9.18
C SER A 106 -11.80 -0.59 10.29
N ARG A 107 -11.92 -1.76 10.92
CA ARG A 107 -10.95 -2.25 11.91
C ARG A 107 -9.72 -2.85 11.24
N PHE A 108 -9.89 -3.47 10.11
CA PHE A 108 -8.80 -4.00 9.30
C PHE A 108 -8.06 -2.90 8.55
N ALA A 109 -8.79 -1.95 7.96
CA ALA A 109 -8.29 -0.87 7.13
C ALA A 109 -7.60 0.24 7.94
N ARG A 110 -6.52 0.79 7.38
CA ARG A 110 -5.92 2.05 7.82
C ARG A 110 -6.10 3.13 6.75
N ASN A 111 -5.90 2.77 5.51
CA ASN A 111 -6.25 3.52 4.31
C ASN A 111 -6.66 2.53 3.22
N THR A 112 -7.29 3.02 2.18
CA THR A 112 -7.85 2.20 1.10
C THR A 112 -6.76 1.44 0.34
N VAL A 113 -5.64 2.09 0.02
CA VAL A 113 -4.54 1.53 -0.78
C VAL A 113 -3.84 0.39 -0.05
N ASP A 114 -3.42 0.61 1.21
CA ASP A 114 -2.71 -0.40 2.00
C ASP A 114 -3.59 -1.62 2.27
N THR A 115 -4.88 -1.37 2.54
CA THR A 115 -5.85 -2.44 2.77
C THR A 115 -6.04 -3.28 1.53
N LEU A 116 -6.24 -2.65 0.38
CA LEU A 116 -6.38 -3.33 -0.91
C LEU A 116 -5.16 -4.18 -1.23
N ASN A 117 -3.95 -3.62 -1.07
CA ASN A 117 -2.70 -4.33 -1.30
C ASN A 117 -2.54 -5.54 -0.36
N THR A 118 -2.94 -5.39 0.90
CA THR A 118 -2.87 -6.47 1.89
C THR A 118 -3.86 -7.59 1.53
N ILE A 119 -5.11 -7.27 1.21
CA ILE A 119 -6.12 -8.25 0.80
C ILE A 119 -5.67 -9.00 -0.47
N ARG A 120 -5.12 -8.29 -1.46
CA ARG A 120 -4.61 -8.92 -2.69
C ARG A 120 -3.47 -9.90 -2.42
N LYS A 121 -2.51 -9.53 -1.56
CA LYS A 121 -1.41 -10.42 -1.16
C LYS A 121 -1.93 -11.69 -0.47
N LEU A 122 -2.84 -11.54 0.50
CA LEU A 122 -3.45 -12.67 1.20
C LEU A 122 -4.22 -13.57 0.24
N LYS A 123 -4.96 -12.99 -0.71
CA LYS A 123 -5.72 -13.74 -1.70
C LYS A 123 -4.85 -14.57 -2.65
N ILE A 124 -3.69 -14.04 -3.06
CA ILE A 124 -2.71 -14.78 -3.88
C ILE A 124 -2.24 -16.03 -3.14
N GLU A 125 -2.04 -15.94 -1.83
CA GLU A 125 -1.65 -17.08 -0.98
C GLU A 125 -2.84 -17.96 -0.54
N GLY A 126 -4.06 -17.69 -1.06
CA GLY A 126 -5.27 -18.45 -0.73
C GLY A 126 -5.82 -18.17 0.67
N VAL A 127 -5.35 -17.11 1.35
CA VAL A 127 -5.83 -16.72 2.68
C VAL A 127 -7.04 -15.79 2.55
N GLY A 128 -8.17 -16.21 3.15
CA GLY A 128 -9.38 -15.40 3.21
C GLY A 128 -9.35 -14.36 4.32
N VAL A 129 -10.08 -13.26 4.12
CA VAL A 129 -10.42 -12.31 5.19
C VAL A 129 -11.93 -12.20 5.28
N TYR A 130 -12.50 -12.47 6.45
CA TYR A 130 -13.93 -12.36 6.71
C TYR A 130 -14.23 -11.13 7.56
N PHE A 131 -15.00 -10.23 7.00
CA PHE A 131 -15.51 -9.02 7.65
C PHE A 131 -16.91 -9.33 8.19
N GLU A 132 -16.99 -9.51 9.51
CA GLU A 132 -18.22 -9.97 10.16
C GLU A 132 -19.40 -9.00 9.96
N LYS A 133 -19.17 -7.69 10.20
CA LYS A 133 -20.22 -6.67 10.11
C LYS A 133 -20.79 -6.54 8.69
N GLU A 134 -19.93 -6.61 7.69
CA GLU A 134 -20.29 -6.51 6.29
C GLU A 134 -20.77 -7.85 5.69
N ASP A 135 -20.56 -8.96 6.38
CA ASP A 135 -20.80 -10.33 5.90
C ASP A 135 -20.12 -10.59 4.54
N ILE A 136 -18.82 -10.27 4.46
CA ILE A 136 -18.02 -10.41 3.25
C ILE A 136 -16.79 -11.27 3.53
N ASN A 137 -16.57 -12.29 2.69
CA ASN A 137 -15.33 -13.04 2.61
C ASN A 137 -14.57 -12.63 1.34
N THR A 138 -13.29 -12.30 1.44
CA THR A 138 -12.49 -11.84 0.30
C THR A 138 -12.25 -12.90 -0.77
N LEU A 139 -12.50 -14.16 -0.49
CA LEU A 139 -12.37 -15.27 -1.45
C LEU A 139 -13.67 -15.58 -2.22
N ASP A 140 -14.79 -14.98 -1.87
CA ASP A 140 -16.05 -15.16 -2.56
C ASP A 140 -16.37 -14.03 -3.57
N SER A 141 -17.52 -14.11 -4.23
CA SER A 141 -17.97 -13.11 -5.21
C SER A 141 -18.24 -11.73 -4.60
N LYS A 142 -18.71 -11.67 -3.34
CA LYS A 142 -18.85 -10.40 -2.61
C LYS A 142 -17.49 -9.77 -2.35
N GLY A 143 -16.48 -10.59 -2.05
CA GLY A 143 -15.10 -10.16 -1.88
C GLY A 143 -14.49 -9.58 -3.16
N GLU A 144 -14.76 -10.19 -4.33
CA GLU A 144 -14.33 -9.63 -5.63
C GLU A 144 -14.94 -8.27 -5.90
N PHE A 145 -16.22 -8.11 -5.62
CA PHE A 145 -16.90 -6.82 -5.75
C PHE A 145 -16.28 -5.77 -4.81
N LEU A 146 -16.02 -6.13 -3.55
CA LEU A 146 -15.35 -5.25 -2.58
C LEU A 146 -13.97 -4.82 -3.08
N ILE A 147 -13.15 -5.75 -3.56
CA ILE A 147 -11.81 -5.48 -4.09
C ILE A 147 -11.88 -4.51 -5.28
N THR A 148 -12.85 -4.71 -6.18
CA THR A 148 -13.06 -3.86 -7.34
C THR A 148 -13.45 -2.44 -6.91
N LEU A 149 -14.41 -2.31 -6.00
CA LEU A 149 -14.84 -1.02 -5.46
C LEU A 149 -13.69 -0.28 -4.76
N MET A 150 -12.94 -0.98 -3.92
CA MET A 150 -11.77 -0.41 -3.24
C MET A 150 -10.67 0.02 -4.22
N SER A 151 -10.49 -0.71 -5.33
CA SER A 151 -9.53 -0.33 -6.36
C SER A 151 -9.91 1.01 -6.99
N SER A 152 -11.18 1.18 -7.36
CA SER A 152 -11.67 2.44 -7.94
C SER A 152 -11.56 3.61 -6.97
N LEU A 153 -11.84 3.39 -5.68
CA LEU A 153 -11.67 4.41 -4.65
C LEU A 153 -10.21 4.79 -4.42
N ALA A 154 -9.29 3.81 -4.44
CA ALA A 154 -7.86 4.05 -4.29
C ALA A 154 -7.28 4.85 -5.46
N GLU A 155 -7.73 4.58 -6.68
CA GLU A 155 -7.36 5.36 -7.88
C GLU A 155 -7.85 6.80 -7.78
N GLU A 156 -9.10 7.01 -7.37
CA GLU A 156 -9.68 8.34 -7.19
C GLU A 156 -8.98 9.13 -6.08
N GLU A 157 -8.67 8.51 -4.94
CA GLU A 157 -7.91 9.12 -3.85
C GLU A 157 -6.52 9.57 -4.33
N SER A 158 -5.81 8.72 -5.07
CA SER A 158 -4.50 9.04 -5.64
C SER A 158 -4.57 10.21 -6.62
N ARG A 159 -5.60 10.24 -7.48
CA ARG A 159 -5.85 11.34 -8.42
C ARG A 159 -6.11 12.65 -7.69
N SER A 160 -7.00 12.63 -6.69
CA SER A 160 -7.35 13.80 -5.88
C SER A 160 -6.14 14.38 -5.15
N ILE A 161 -5.29 13.53 -4.54
CA ILE A 161 -4.05 13.96 -3.90
C ILE A 161 -3.12 14.65 -4.92
N SER A 162 -2.94 14.06 -6.10
CA SER A 162 -2.11 14.63 -7.18
C SER A 162 -2.62 15.99 -7.63
N GLU A 163 -3.94 16.13 -7.82
CA GLU A 163 -4.56 17.39 -8.23
C GLU A 163 -4.43 18.47 -7.16
N ASN A 164 -4.65 18.11 -5.89
CA ASN A 164 -4.50 19.03 -4.75
C ASN A 164 -3.04 19.52 -4.61
N VAL A 165 -2.05 18.64 -4.79
CA VAL A 165 -0.64 19.02 -4.79
C VAL A 165 -0.33 19.97 -5.95
N LYS A 166 -0.79 19.66 -7.17
CA LYS A 166 -0.61 20.53 -8.35
C LYS A 166 -1.27 21.90 -8.13
N TRP A 167 -2.50 21.92 -7.60
CA TRP A 167 -3.19 23.16 -7.29
C TRP A 167 -2.44 23.98 -6.23
N GLY A 168 -2.00 23.36 -5.15
CA GLY A 168 -1.21 24.01 -4.11
C GLY A 168 0.12 24.60 -4.63
N HIS A 169 0.78 23.90 -5.56
CA HIS A 169 1.97 24.43 -6.25
C HIS A 169 1.61 25.65 -7.11
N ARG A 170 0.59 25.54 -7.98
CA ARG A 170 0.14 26.64 -8.84
C ARG A 170 -0.22 27.89 -8.04
N LYS A 171 -0.96 27.72 -6.93
CA LYS A 171 -1.34 28.83 -6.05
C LYS A 171 -0.12 29.50 -5.43
N ARG A 172 0.84 28.74 -4.90
CA ARG A 172 2.09 29.30 -4.35
C ARG A 172 2.89 30.04 -5.39
N PHE A 173 2.96 29.55 -6.63
CA PHE A 173 3.61 30.27 -7.72
C PHE A 173 2.86 31.57 -8.06
N ALA A 174 1.55 31.55 -8.15
CA ALA A 174 0.73 32.75 -8.41
C ALA A 174 0.89 33.82 -7.30
N ASP A 175 1.00 33.38 -6.04
CA ASP A 175 1.22 34.25 -4.89
C ASP A 175 2.68 34.70 -4.74
N GLY A 176 3.58 34.34 -5.66
CA GLY A 176 5.01 34.65 -5.57
C GLY A 176 5.75 33.90 -4.44
N LYS A 177 5.08 32.96 -3.77
CA LYS A 177 5.60 32.15 -2.66
C LYS A 177 6.16 30.81 -3.15
N TYR A 178 7.15 30.85 -4.02
CA TYR A 178 7.82 29.64 -4.49
C TYR A 178 9.00 29.28 -3.59
N TYR A 179 9.27 27.99 -3.46
CA TYR A 179 10.45 27.48 -2.78
C TYR A 179 11.35 26.76 -3.76
N VAL A 180 12.61 27.15 -3.80
CA VAL A 180 13.66 26.47 -4.55
C VAL A 180 14.70 25.96 -3.58
N ALA A 181 15.01 24.66 -3.67
CA ALA A 181 16.04 24.02 -2.87
C ALA A 181 17.43 24.35 -3.43
N TYR A 182 17.93 25.55 -3.18
CA TYR A 182 19.22 26.06 -3.73
C TYR A 182 20.41 25.17 -3.39
N LYS A 183 20.36 24.39 -2.29
CA LYS A 183 21.47 23.53 -1.86
C LYS A 183 21.95 22.57 -2.93
N ASN A 184 21.04 22.08 -3.78
CA ASN A 184 21.34 21.13 -4.84
C ASN A 184 21.02 21.69 -6.23
N PHE A 185 20.84 23.01 -6.33
CA PHE A 185 20.48 23.68 -7.57
C PHE A 185 21.70 24.34 -8.16
N LEU A 186 22.31 23.69 -9.13
CA LEU A 186 23.56 24.17 -9.76
C LEU A 186 23.33 25.51 -10.45
N GLY A 187 24.29 26.45 -10.28
CA GLY A 187 24.33 27.73 -11.00
C GLY A 187 23.65 28.89 -10.32
N TYR A 188 22.89 28.64 -9.25
CA TYR A 188 22.18 29.70 -8.55
C TYR A 188 22.32 29.61 -7.04
N SER A 189 22.54 30.72 -6.38
CA SER A 189 22.40 30.89 -4.94
C SER A 189 21.01 31.46 -4.58
N LYS A 190 20.74 31.60 -3.28
CA LYS A 190 19.43 32.07 -2.77
C LYS A 190 19.03 33.40 -3.43
N GLY A 191 17.80 33.48 -3.90
CA GLY A 191 17.25 34.65 -4.61
C GLY A 191 17.54 34.66 -6.12
N PHE A 192 17.90 33.51 -6.72
CA PHE A 192 18.29 33.39 -8.13
C PHE A 192 19.49 34.19 -8.55
N VAL A 193 20.39 34.50 -7.59
CA VAL A 193 21.65 35.13 -7.91
C VAL A 193 22.54 34.11 -8.60
N VAL A 194 23.11 34.46 -9.77
CA VAL A 194 24.01 33.60 -10.55
C VAL A 194 25.30 33.35 -9.78
N ASP A 195 25.67 32.07 -9.59
CA ASP A 195 26.99 31.67 -9.15
C ASP A 195 27.87 31.51 -10.38
N GLU A 196 28.79 32.47 -10.63
CA GLU A 196 29.59 32.49 -11.85
C GLU A 196 30.52 31.30 -12.00
N ASN A 197 30.97 30.67 -10.91
CA ASN A 197 31.79 29.46 -10.98
C ASN A 197 30.94 28.23 -11.43
N GLN A 198 29.77 28.10 -10.87
CA GLN A 198 28.85 27.04 -11.25
C GLN A 198 28.23 27.28 -12.64
N ALA A 199 28.01 28.54 -13.03
CA ALA A 199 27.50 28.90 -14.35
C ALA A 199 28.44 28.44 -15.47
N LYS A 200 29.77 28.46 -15.27
CA LYS A 200 30.76 27.94 -16.20
C LYS A 200 30.56 26.43 -16.42
N ILE A 201 30.27 25.67 -15.33
CA ILE A 201 30.02 24.23 -15.40
C ILE A 201 28.73 23.97 -16.19
N ILE A 202 27.68 24.72 -15.91
CA ILE A 202 26.39 24.58 -16.65
C ILE A 202 26.58 24.82 -18.14
N ARG A 203 27.26 25.95 -18.50
CA ARG A 203 27.54 26.28 -19.91
C ARG A 203 28.33 25.17 -20.59
N MET A 204 29.29 24.56 -19.89
CA MET A 204 30.07 23.43 -20.39
C MET A 204 29.18 22.19 -20.60
N ILE A 205 28.30 21.84 -19.65
CA ILE A 205 27.33 20.72 -19.75
C ILE A 205 26.45 20.92 -20.98
N TYR A 206 25.83 22.10 -21.13
CA TYR A 206 24.95 22.37 -22.27
C TYR A 206 25.70 22.33 -23.62
N ARG A 207 26.89 22.88 -23.71
CA ARG A 207 27.72 22.79 -24.92
C ARG A 207 28.05 21.34 -25.26
N ALA A 208 28.45 20.53 -24.27
CA ALA A 208 28.74 19.12 -24.50
C ALA A 208 27.50 18.35 -24.97
N TYR A 209 26.33 18.64 -24.41
CA TYR A 209 25.07 18.05 -24.83
C TYR A 209 24.68 18.44 -26.25
N LEU A 210 24.81 19.71 -26.61
CA LEU A 210 24.55 20.22 -27.97
C LEU A 210 25.54 19.66 -29.00
N CYS A 211 26.76 19.29 -28.58
CA CYS A 211 27.74 18.57 -29.40
C CYS A 211 27.42 17.06 -29.52
N GLY A 212 26.25 16.58 -29.03
CA GLY A 212 25.80 15.20 -29.18
C GLY A 212 26.30 14.23 -28.10
N LEU A 213 26.93 14.72 -27.03
CA LEU A 213 27.30 13.84 -25.90
C LEU A 213 26.07 13.46 -25.07
N THR A 214 25.96 12.18 -24.72
CA THR A 214 24.88 11.73 -23.83
C THR A 214 25.08 12.19 -22.39
N PRO A 215 24.02 12.35 -21.59
CA PRO A 215 24.14 12.73 -20.17
C PRO A 215 25.08 11.83 -19.36
N GLN A 216 25.13 10.53 -19.69
CA GLN A 216 26.04 9.58 -19.05
C GLN A 216 27.50 9.86 -19.33
N ILE A 217 27.85 10.20 -20.59
CA ILE A 217 29.22 10.57 -20.99
C ILE A 217 29.61 11.88 -20.33
N ILE A 218 28.70 12.86 -20.28
CA ILE A 218 28.93 14.15 -19.62
C ILE A 218 29.19 13.95 -18.13
N ALA A 219 28.35 13.17 -17.43
CA ALA A 219 28.53 12.85 -16.02
C ALA A 219 29.89 12.17 -15.74
N LYS A 220 30.27 11.21 -16.57
CA LYS A 220 31.59 10.53 -16.49
C LYS A 220 32.75 11.52 -16.69
N LYS A 221 32.65 12.42 -17.67
CA LYS A 221 33.67 13.44 -17.91
C LYS A 221 33.81 14.44 -16.77
N LEU A 222 32.68 14.89 -16.18
CA LEU A 222 32.68 15.75 -15.00
C LEU A 222 33.33 15.06 -13.78
N THR A 223 33.04 13.81 -13.57
CA THR A 223 33.67 12.98 -12.52
C THR A 223 35.18 12.87 -12.73
N LEU A 224 35.63 12.54 -13.97
CA LEU A 224 37.06 12.44 -14.30
C LEU A 224 37.79 13.77 -14.19
N ALA A 225 37.11 14.89 -14.46
CA ALA A 225 37.65 16.22 -14.29
C ALA A 225 37.70 16.70 -12.82
N GLY A 226 37.26 15.87 -11.88
CA GLY A 226 37.23 16.20 -10.45
C GLY A 226 36.23 17.31 -10.09
N ILE A 227 35.26 17.58 -10.93
CA ILE A 227 34.23 18.60 -10.70
C ILE A 227 33.17 17.99 -9.77
N PRO A 228 32.96 18.52 -8.54
CA PRO A 228 31.98 17.97 -7.61
C PRO A 228 30.53 18.22 -8.06
N THR A 229 29.62 17.40 -7.61
CA THR A 229 28.18 17.63 -7.80
C THR A 229 27.71 18.84 -6.98
N PRO A 230 26.54 19.43 -7.25
CA PRO A 230 25.98 20.50 -6.44
C PRO A 230 25.84 20.15 -4.96
N ALA A 231 25.65 18.86 -4.63
CA ALA A 231 25.59 18.36 -3.27
C ALA A 231 26.95 18.05 -2.65
N GLY A 232 28.06 18.32 -3.37
CA GLY A 232 29.43 18.10 -2.90
C GLY A 232 29.95 16.67 -3.07
N PHE A 233 29.25 15.80 -3.76
CA PHE A 233 29.74 14.43 -4.03
C PHE A 233 30.76 14.42 -5.17
N PRO A 234 31.81 13.56 -5.09
CA PRO A 234 32.87 13.52 -6.11
C PRO A 234 32.42 12.84 -7.41
N VAL A 235 31.32 12.07 -7.37
CA VAL A 235 30.83 11.26 -8.51
C VAL A 235 29.48 11.76 -8.98
N TRP A 236 29.39 12.09 -10.28
CA TRP A 236 28.13 12.40 -10.94
C TRP A 236 27.43 11.08 -11.30
N GLN A 237 26.36 10.77 -10.57
CA GLN A 237 25.51 9.61 -10.85
C GLN A 237 24.31 10.01 -11.70
N ARG A 238 23.76 9.04 -12.42
CA ARG A 238 22.47 9.18 -13.11
C ARG A 238 21.36 9.24 -12.05
N LEU A 239 20.55 10.26 -12.09
CA LEU A 239 19.22 10.26 -11.44
C LEU A 239 18.25 9.41 -12.27
#